data_4f8d8253cbaa9601e3079e24d000f0e2
#
_entry.id   4f8d8253cbaa9601e3079e24d000f0e2
#
_cell.length_a   1.000
_cell.length_b   1.000
_cell.length_c   1.000
_cell.angle_alpha   90.00
_cell.angle_beta   90.00
_cell.angle_gamma   90.00
#
_symmetry.space_group_name_H-M   'P 1'
#
loop_
_entity.id
_entity.type
_entity.pdbx_description
1 polymer ?
#
loop_
_entity_poly.entity_id
_entity_poly.type
_entity_poly.pdbx_seq_one_letter_code
_entity_poly.pdbx_strand_id
1 'polypeptide(L)'
;SWASDRVQKRKRFVWPPLLIAAVAFYGSYALGTDHFWWSYALLVVAGACMYAPYGPFFAIVPEILPANVAGGAMALINSMGALGSFGGSWLVGYLNGATGGPGASYLFMCGALLTAVALTAALNTSQTSGRAKRNGTRLALNP
;
A
#
# COMPACT_ATOMS: atom_id res chain seq x y z
N SER A 1 3.80 -24.27 8.80
CA SER A 1 5.01 -23.73 8.13
C SER A 1 4.74 -23.33 6.67
N TRP A 2 4.00 -24.13 5.90
CA TRP A 2 3.69 -23.85 4.49
C TRP A 2 2.85 -22.56 4.27
N ALA A 3 1.88 -22.29 5.12
CA ALA A 3 1.09 -21.05 5.08
C ALA A 3 1.93 -19.80 5.43
N SER A 4 2.90 -19.94 6.33
CA SER A 4 3.81 -18.87 6.74
C SER A 4 4.74 -18.43 5.59
N ASP A 5 5.18 -19.37 4.76
CA ASP A 5 6.04 -19.07 3.61
C ASP A 5 5.27 -18.37 2.48
N ARG A 6 4.00 -18.71 2.30
CA ARG A 6 3.13 -18.00 1.35
C ARG A 6 2.87 -16.55 1.74
N VAL A 7 2.64 -16.29 3.02
CA VAL A 7 2.42 -14.93 3.53
C VAL A 7 3.65 -14.05 3.36
N GLN A 8 4.84 -14.59 3.57
CA GLN A 8 6.09 -13.83 3.35
C GLN A 8 6.35 -13.54 1.87
N LYS A 9 6.06 -14.48 0.98
CA LYS A 9 6.19 -14.25 -0.47
C LYS A 9 5.18 -13.20 -0.96
N ARG A 10 3.95 -13.22 -0.45
CA ARG A 10 2.92 -12.24 -0.82
C ARG A 10 3.26 -10.82 -0.38
N LYS A 11 3.88 -10.62 0.78
CA LYS A 11 4.33 -9.29 1.24
C LYS A 11 5.38 -8.68 0.31
N ARG A 12 6.25 -9.49 -0.30
CA ARG A 12 7.20 -9.02 -1.31
C ARG A 12 6.53 -8.58 -2.62
N PHE A 13 5.33 -9.06 -2.92
CA PHE A 13 4.57 -8.68 -4.10
C PHE A 13 3.78 -7.38 -3.95
N VAL A 14 3.57 -6.87 -2.73
CA VAL A 14 2.86 -5.61 -2.47
C VAL A 14 3.78 -4.40 -2.71
N TRP A 15 5.07 -4.54 -2.43
CA TRP A 15 6.04 -3.46 -2.50
C TRP A 15 6.30 -2.93 -3.92
N PRO A 16 6.59 -3.78 -4.92
CA PRO A 16 6.89 -3.33 -6.28
C PRO A 16 5.74 -2.57 -6.95
N PRO A 17 4.45 -3.00 -6.88
CA PRO A 17 3.36 -2.27 -7.50
C PRO A 17 3.18 -0.86 -6.95
N LEU A 18 3.34 -0.67 -5.64
CA LEU A 18 3.23 0.66 -5.01
C LEU A 18 4.36 1.60 -5.44
N LEU A 19 5.58 1.10 -5.59
CA LEU A 19 6.70 1.88 -6.13
C LEU A 19 6.46 2.26 -7.59
N ILE A 20 6.01 1.33 -8.41
CA ILE A 20 5.66 1.59 -9.81
C ILE A 20 4.55 2.64 -9.91
N ALA A 21 3.54 2.56 -9.06
CA ALA A 21 2.48 3.56 -8.99
C ALA A 21 3.01 4.96 -8.62
N ALA A 22 3.88 5.06 -7.63
CA ALA A 22 4.49 6.33 -7.22
C ALA A 22 5.34 6.93 -8.35
N VAL A 23 6.17 6.13 -9.01
CA VAL A 23 6.98 6.55 -10.16
C VAL A 23 6.11 6.96 -11.33
N ALA A 24 5.02 6.23 -11.62
CA ALA A 24 4.09 6.56 -12.69
C ALA A 24 3.35 7.87 -12.43
N PHE A 25 2.94 8.15 -11.19
CA PHE A 25 2.34 9.45 -10.82
C PHE A 25 3.33 10.60 -10.98
N TYR A 26 4.55 10.42 -10.54
CA TYR A 26 5.60 11.43 -10.70
C TYR A 26 5.92 11.67 -12.18
N GLY A 27 6.05 10.61 -12.98
CA GLY A 27 6.25 10.69 -14.42
C GLY A 27 5.10 11.40 -15.15
N SER A 28 3.86 11.12 -14.77
CA SER A 28 2.67 11.81 -15.29
C SER A 28 2.71 13.32 -15.00
N TYR A 29 3.14 13.69 -13.80
CA TYR A 29 3.32 15.10 -13.44
C TYR A 29 4.46 15.78 -14.24
N ALA A 30 5.60 15.11 -14.39
CA ALA A 30 6.77 15.63 -15.08
C ALA A 30 6.55 15.82 -16.59
N LEU A 31 5.76 14.95 -17.23
CA LEU A 31 5.41 15.04 -18.66
C LEU A 31 4.44 16.19 -18.96
N GLY A 32 3.66 16.65 -17.99
CA GLY A 32 2.71 17.75 -18.14
C GLY A 32 1.66 17.52 -19.23
N THR A 33 1.17 18.63 -19.83
CA THR A 33 0.13 18.61 -20.85
C THR A 33 0.64 18.34 -22.28
N ASP A 34 1.96 18.42 -22.51
CA ASP A 34 2.55 18.30 -23.85
C ASP A 34 2.46 16.88 -24.41
N HIS A 35 2.37 15.87 -23.54
CA HIS A 35 2.26 14.46 -23.89
C HIS A 35 1.05 13.82 -23.21
N PHE A 36 -0.15 14.30 -23.53
CA PHE A 36 -1.40 13.86 -22.89
C PHE A 36 -1.60 12.33 -22.92
N TRP A 37 -1.33 11.67 -24.04
CA TRP A 37 -1.49 10.23 -24.18
C TRP A 37 -0.54 9.43 -23.29
N TRP A 38 0.69 9.89 -23.15
CA TRP A 38 1.68 9.27 -22.27
C TRP A 38 1.34 9.47 -20.81
N SER A 39 0.91 10.67 -20.43
CA SER A 39 0.42 10.96 -19.08
C SER A 39 -0.79 10.11 -18.72
N TYR A 40 -1.72 9.96 -19.65
CA TYR A 40 -2.91 9.14 -19.45
C TYR A 40 -2.55 7.65 -19.30
N ALA A 41 -1.66 7.13 -20.12
CA ALA A 41 -1.17 5.76 -20.03
C ALA A 41 -0.48 5.50 -18.68
N LEU A 42 0.34 6.42 -18.20
CA LEU A 42 0.98 6.34 -16.88
C LEU A 42 -0.04 6.35 -15.73
N LEU A 43 -1.09 7.15 -15.82
CA LEU A 43 -2.18 7.15 -14.83
C LEU A 43 -2.94 5.83 -14.80
N VAL A 44 -3.21 5.22 -15.96
CA VAL A 44 -3.84 3.90 -16.06
C VAL A 44 -2.96 2.82 -15.43
N VAL A 45 -1.66 2.84 -15.71
CA VAL A 45 -0.69 1.91 -15.11
C VAL A 45 -0.62 2.11 -13.60
N ALA A 46 -0.58 3.34 -13.12
CA ALA A 46 -0.58 3.65 -11.69
C ALA A 46 -1.85 3.12 -11.01
N GLY A 47 -3.02 3.33 -11.60
CA GLY A 47 -4.29 2.81 -11.10
C GLY A 47 -4.30 1.28 -11.03
N ALA A 48 -3.87 0.61 -12.09
CA ALA A 48 -3.76 -0.85 -12.13
C ALA A 48 -2.81 -1.39 -11.04
N CYS A 49 -1.66 -0.74 -10.85
CA CYS A 49 -0.70 -1.12 -9.81
C CYS A 49 -1.23 -0.89 -8.39
N MET A 50 -2.07 0.12 -8.17
CA MET A 50 -2.72 0.35 -6.88
C MET A 50 -3.74 -0.73 -6.54
N TYR A 51 -4.47 -1.24 -7.52
CA TYR A 51 -5.47 -2.29 -7.33
C TYR A 51 -4.88 -3.71 -7.29
N ALA A 52 -3.72 -3.93 -7.88
CA ALA A 52 -3.09 -5.25 -7.94
C ALA A 52 -2.90 -5.93 -6.57
N PRO A 53 -2.44 -5.23 -5.50
CA PRO A 53 -2.29 -5.84 -4.18
C PRO A 53 -3.62 -6.05 -3.42
N TYR A 54 -4.74 -5.54 -3.91
CA TYR A 54 -6.03 -5.57 -3.20
C TYR A 54 -6.54 -7.00 -3.03
N GLY A 55 -6.53 -7.79 -4.08
CA GLY A 55 -6.95 -9.20 -4.05
C GLY A 55 -6.13 -10.06 -3.08
N PRO A 56 -4.80 -10.12 -3.22
CA PRO A 56 -3.96 -10.85 -2.30
C PRO A 56 -4.07 -10.38 -0.84
N PHE A 57 -4.23 -9.08 -0.62
CA PHE A 57 -4.36 -8.51 0.71
C PHE A 57 -5.63 -9.01 1.42
N PHE A 58 -6.79 -8.93 0.76
CA PHE A 58 -8.04 -9.40 1.32
C PHE A 58 -8.11 -10.93 1.47
N ALA A 59 -7.37 -11.67 0.66
CA ALA A 59 -7.27 -13.12 0.79
C ALA A 59 -6.44 -13.56 2.02
N ILE A 60 -5.52 -12.72 2.50
CA ILE A 60 -4.67 -13.02 3.66
C ILE A 60 -5.43 -12.86 4.99
N VAL A 61 -6.36 -11.91 5.06
CA VAL A 61 -7.05 -11.57 6.32
C VAL A 61 -7.76 -12.78 6.94
N PRO A 62 -8.55 -13.57 6.20
CA PRO A 62 -9.19 -14.77 6.76
C PRO A 62 -8.22 -15.90 7.09
N GLU A 63 -7.02 -15.92 6.49
CA GLU A 63 -6.00 -16.93 6.78
C GLU A 63 -5.27 -16.67 8.10
N ILE A 64 -5.19 -15.40 8.52
CA ILE A 64 -4.44 -14.98 9.72
C ILE A 64 -5.34 -14.89 10.94
N LEU A 65 -6.60 -14.49 10.76
CA LEU A 65 -7.55 -14.23 11.83
C LEU A 65 -8.54 -15.39 11.98
N PRO A 66 -9.00 -15.68 13.22
CA PRO A 66 -10.09 -16.61 13.45
C PRO A 66 -11.35 -16.19 12.69
N ALA A 67 -12.15 -17.17 12.21
CA ALA A 67 -13.32 -16.93 11.37
C ALA A 67 -14.36 -15.97 12.01
N ASN A 68 -14.47 -15.98 13.34
CA ASN A 68 -15.38 -15.12 14.09
C ASN A 68 -14.97 -13.63 14.10
N VAL A 69 -13.69 -13.33 13.84
CA VAL A 69 -13.14 -11.96 13.90
C VAL A 69 -12.78 -11.44 12.51
N ALA A 70 -12.52 -12.35 11.56
CA ALA A 70 -12.06 -12.01 10.20
C ALA A 70 -13.05 -11.09 9.47
N GLY A 71 -14.36 -11.34 9.56
CA GLY A 71 -15.40 -10.50 8.96
C GLY A 71 -15.42 -9.08 9.50
N GLY A 72 -15.34 -8.92 10.81
CA GLY A 72 -15.26 -7.60 11.46
C GLY A 72 -14.00 -6.84 11.09
N ALA A 73 -12.85 -7.52 11.04
CA ALA A 73 -11.58 -6.93 10.63
C ALA A 73 -11.61 -6.45 9.18
N MET A 74 -12.17 -7.25 8.27
CA MET A 74 -12.33 -6.86 6.86
C MET A 74 -13.26 -5.65 6.71
N ALA A 75 -14.37 -5.62 7.43
CA ALA A 75 -15.29 -4.49 7.43
C ALA A 75 -14.63 -3.22 7.94
N LEU A 76 -13.85 -3.31 9.02
CA LEU A 76 -13.12 -2.18 9.57
C LEU A 76 -12.07 -1.63 8.59
N ILE A 77 -11.28 -2.50 7.98
CA ILE A 77 -10.28 -2.12 6.98
C ILE A 77 -10.94 -1.42 5.79
N ASN A 78 -12.05 -1.98 5.30
CA ASN A 78 -12.79 -1.40 4.18
C ASN A 78 -13.39 -0.03 4.52
N SER A 79 -13.94 0.12 5.73
CA SER A 79 -14.48 1.40 6.22
C SER A 79 -13.39 2.46 6.37
N MET A 80 -12.23 2.09 6.91
CA MET A 80 -11.07 3.00 6.99
C MET A 80 -10.57 3.40 5.60
N GLY A 81 -10.57 2.45 4.65
CA GLY A 81 -10.24 2.74 3.25
C GLY A 81 -11.21 3.73 2.61
N ALA A 82 -12.51 3.58 2.85
CA ALA A 82 -13.53 4.51 2.36
C ALA A 82 -13.38 5.91 2.96
N LEU A 83 -13.12 6.02 4.25
CA LEU A 83 -12.82 7.30 4.91
C LEU A 83 -11.55 7.95 4.35
N GLY A 84 -10.51 7.16 4.12
CA GLY A 84 -9.28 7.61 3.48
C GLY A 84 -9.51 8.13 2.06
N SER A 85 -10.32 7.45 1.28
CA SER A 85 -10.70 7.86 -0.08
C SER A 85 -11.49 9.17 -0.07
N PHE A 86 -12.45 9.31 0.84
CA PHE A 86 -13.22 10.54 1.00
C PHE A 86 -12.32 11.71 1.40
N GLY A 87 -11.53 11.54 2.46
CA GLY A 87 -10.60 12.58 2.93
C GLY A 87 -9.55 12.94 1.89
N GLY A 88 -9.03 11.95 1.16
CA GLY A 88 -8.08 12.14 0.07
C GLY A 88 -8.66 12.95 -1.08
N SER A 89 -9.87 12.61 -1.53
CA SER A 89 -10.56 13.34 -2.59
C SER A 89 -10.86 14.78 -2.20
N TRP A 90 -11.31 14.98 -0.98
CA TRP A 90 -11.56 16.32 -0.44
C TRP A 90 -10.28 17.15 -0.41
N LEU A 91 -9.20 16.59 0.10
CA LEU A 91 -7.91 17.28 0.20
C LEU A 91 -7.32 17.59 -1.17
N VAL A 92 -7.42 16.69 -2.13
CA VAL A 92 -7.00 16.91 -3.53
C VAL A 92 -7.78 18.05 -4.15
N GLY A 93 -9.10 18.09 -3.96
CA GLY A 93 -9.96 19.21 -4.42
C GLY A 93 -9.58 20.54 -3.78
N TYR A 94 -9.33 20.55 -2.49
CA TYR A 94 -8.88 21.73 -1.76
C TYR A 94 -7.52 22.25 -2.25
N LEU A 95 -6.54 21.36 -2.42
CA LEU A 95 -5.22 21.73 -2.92
C LEU A 95 -5.26 22.27 -4.35
N ASN A 96 -6.07 21.68 -5.23
CA ASN A 96 -6.26 22.18 -6.59
C ASN A 96 -6.88 23.60 -6.60
N GLY A 97 -7.85 23.84 -5.73
CA GLY A 97 -8.47 25.15 -5.58
C GLY A 97 -7.53 26.22 -5.00
N ALA A 98 -6.74 25.85 -3.99
CA ALA A 98 -5.82 26.76 -3.30
C ALA A 98 -4.58 27.10 -4.13
N THR A 99 -4.05 26.16 -4.91
CA THR A 99 -2.81 26.34 -5.69
C THR A 99 -3.04 26.71 -7.15
N GLY A 100 -4.29 26.62 -7.62
CA GLY A 100 -4.64 26.94 -9.01
C GLY A 100 -4.12 25.91 -10.05
N GLY A 101 -3.63 24.73 -9.61
CA GLY A 101 -3.12 23.72 -10.51
C GLY A 101 -3.03 22.34 -9.89
N PRO A 102 -2.92 21.27 -10.71
CA PRO A 102 -2.90 19.89 -10.25
C PRO A 102 -1.57 19.47 -9.59
N GLY A 103 -0.52 20.28 -9.66
CA GLY A 103 0.82 19.93 -9.20
C GLY A 103 0.90 19.56 -7.73
N ALA A 104 0.26 20.33 -6.85
CA ALA A 104 0.24 20.05 -5.42
C ALA A 104 -0.49 18.74 -5.09
N SER A 105 -1.56 18.42 -5.81
CA SER A 105 -2.29 17.16 -5.67
C SER A 105 -1.46 15.95 -6.06
N TYR A 106 -0.73 16.04 -7.17
CA TYR A 106 0.19 14.97 -7.59
C TYR A 106 1.31 14.74 -6.58
N LEU A 107 1.90 15.80 -6.04
CA LEU A 107 2.92 15.70 -4.98
C LEU A 107 2.35 15.07 -3.71
N PHE A 108 1.14 15.45 -3.33
CA PHE A 108 0.45 14.84 -2.18
C PHE A 108 0.21 13.35 -2.39
N MET A 109 -0.27 12.95 -3.57
CA MET A 109 -0.52 11.54 -3.89
C MET A 109 0.78 10.73 -3.89
N CYS A 110 1.86 11.25 -4.47
CA CYS A 110 3.18 10.64 -4.41
C CYS A 110 3.67 10.50 -2.97
N GLY A 111 3.54 11.53 -2.15
CA GLY A 111 3.91 11.52 -0.75
C GLY A 111 3.13 10.47 0.06
N ALA A 112 1.83 10.37 -0.16
CA ALA A 112 0.98 9.37 0.47
C ALA A 112 1.38 7.94 0.09
N LEU A 113 1.67 7.69 -1.19
CA LEU A 113 2.14 6.39 -1.66
C LEU A 113 3.50 6.02 -1.08
N LEU A 114 4.44 6.95 -1.05
CA LEU A 114 5.76 6.74 -0.44
C LEU A 114 5.65 6.47 1.06
N THR A 115 4.75 7.17 1.76
CA THR A 115 4.47 6.91 3.18
C THR A 115 3.90 5.51 3.38
N ALA A 116 2.98 5.06 2.53
CA ALA A 116 2.43 3.71 2.58
C ALA A 116 3.52 2.64 2.35
N VAL A 117 4.42 2.87 1.39
CA VAL A 117 5.57 2.00 1.13
C VAL A 117 6.49 1.95 2.35
N ALA A 118 6.84 3.10 2.92
CA ALA A 118 7.71 3.19 4.09
C ALA A 118 7.11 2.48 5.32
N LEU A 119 5.81 2.67 5.59
CA LEU A 119 5.11 1.97 6.67
C LEU A 119 5.09 0.47 6.47
N THR A 120 4.83 0.00 5.24
CA THR A 120 4.84 -1.42 4.91
C THR A 120 6.22 -2.03 5.09
N ALA A 121 7.27 -1.32 4.68
CA ALA A 121 8.65 -1.75 4.87
C ALA A 121 9.05 -1.79 6.36
N ALA A 122 8.64 -0.79 7.14
CA ALA A 122 8.90 -0.73 8.59
C ALA A 122 8.24 -1.89 9.33
N LEU A 123 7.00 -2.24 9.00
CA LEU A 123 6.30 -3.41 9.57
C LEU A 123 7.00 -4.72 9.25
N ASN A 124 7.63 -4.82 8.08
CA ASN A 124 8.37 -6.00 7.68
C ASN A 124 9.64 -6.22 8.54
N THR A 125 10.38 -5.17 8.84
CA THR A 125 11.58 -5.23 9.68
C THR A 125 11.27 -5.59 11.14
N SER A 126 10.20 -5.08 11.69
CA SER A 126 9.76 -5.36 13.07
C SER A 126 9.42 -6.84 13.28
N GLN A 127 8.77 -7.46 12.32
CA GLN A 127 8.39 -8.89 12.43
C GLN A 127 9.58 -9.84 12.31
N THR A 128 10.58 -9.49 11.51
CA THR A 128 11.80 -10.29 11.36
C THR A 128 12.60 -10.30 12.65
N SER A 129 12.72 -9.16 13.33
CA SER A 129 13.43 -9.02 14.61
C SER A 129 12.73 -9.78 15.75
N GLY A 130 11.41 -9.70 15.85
CA GLY A 130 10.64 -10.43 16.86
C GLY A 130 10.72 -11.95 16.73
N ARG A 131 10.79 -12.44 15.48
CA ARG A 131 10.88 -13.87 15.19
C ARG A 131 12.26 -14.46 15.50
N ALA A 132 13.33 -13.73 15.23
CA ALA A 132 14.70 -14.10 15.57
C ALA A 132 14.86 -14.24 17.09
N LYS A 133 14.31 -13.29 17.86
CA LYS A 133 14.34 -13.32 19.34
C LYS A 133 13.56 -14.52 19.90
N ARG A 134 12.41 -14.84 19.34
CA ARG A 134 11.55 -15.95 19.79
C ARG A 134 12.17 -17.34 19.49
N ASN A 135 12.85 -17.47 18.34
CA ASN A 135 13.56 -18.70 18.01
C ASN A 135 14.81 -18.91 18.87
N GLY A 136 15.55 -17.84 19.16
CA GLY A 136 16.69 -17.90 20.09
C GLY A 136 16.29 -18.37 21.49
N THR A 137 15.15 -17.88 22.00
CA THR A 137 14.63 -18.27 23.32
C THR A 137 14.15 -19.73 23.36
N ARG A 138 13.56 -20.23 22.27
CA ARG A 138 13.14 -21.65 22.19
C ARG A 138 14.30 -22.62 22.14
N LEU A 139 15.37 -22.28 21.45
CA LEU A 139 16.60 -23.09 21.39
C LEU A 139 17.34 -23.12 22.75
N ALA A 140 17.24 -22.04 23.52
CA ALA A 140 17.84 -21.96 24.85
C ALA A 140 17.07 -22.74 25.94
N LEU A 141 15.79 -23.06 25.70
CA LEU A 141 14.91 -23.75 26.66
C LEU A 141 14.80 -25.27 26.39
N ASN A 142 15.39 -25.77 25.33
CA ASN A 142 15.37 -27.19 25.00
C ASN A 142 16.80 -27.68 24.77
N PRO A 143 17.55 -28.03 25.85
CA PRO A 143 18.90 -28.56 25.77
C PRO A 143 18.94 -29.95 25.15
#